data_6c97c80294b3b58730b247ca3691216d
#
_entry.id   6c97c80294b3b58730b247ca3691216d
#
_cell.length_a   1.000
_cell.length_b   1.000
_cell.length_c   1.000
_cell.angle_alpha   90.00
_cell.angle_beta   90.00
_cell.angle_gamma   90.00
#
_symmetry.space_group_name_H-M   'P 1'
#
loop_
_entity.id
_entity.type
_entity.pdbx_description
1 polymer ?
#
loop_
_entity_poly.entity_id
_entity_poly.type
_entity_poly.pdbx_seq_one_letter_code
_entity_poly.pdbx_strand_id
1 'polypeptide(L)'
;RVNGMEVALTGQNPALIVLHKDAPGTIAAVTELMAEYGVNICNFHLARETKGGVAVMTIESDSHFVPELNEKINRLENIYSSTMLERV
;
A
#
# COMPACT_ATOMS: atom_id res chain seq x y z
N ARG A 1 -13.00 -6.13 -2.56
CA ARG A 1 -12.73 -5.07 -3.53
C ARG A 1 -12.60 -3.72 -2.84
N VAL A 2 -11.75 -2.89 -3.37
CA VAL A 2 -11.60 -1.51 -2.92
C VAL A 2 -11.83 -0.62 -4.15
N ASN A 3 -12.84 0.27 -4.08
CA ASN A 3 -13.20 1.18 -5.18
C ASN A 3 -13.39 0.45 -6.51
N GLY A 4 -14.02 -0.72 -6.48
CA GLY A 4 -14.28 -1.51 -7.68
C GLY A 4 -13.11 -2.31 -8.19
N MET A 5 -11.95 -2.22 -7.56
CA MET A 5 -10.76 -2.96 -7.96
C MET A 5 -10.53 -4.14 -7.03
N GLU A 6 -9.91 -5.19 -7.55
CA GLU A 6 -9.60 -6.35 -6.74
C GLU A 6 -8.42 -6.06 -5.83
N VAL A 7 -8.49 -6.59 -4.61
CA VAL A 7 -7.43 -6.51 -3.63
C VAL A 7 -7.01 -7.92 -3.29
N ALA A 8 -5.73 -8.23 -3.51
CA ALA A 8 -5.20 -9.58 -3.24
C ALA A 8 -4.63 -9.63 -1.84
N LEU A 9 -5.30 -10.36 -0.95
CA LEU A 9 -4.86 -10.54 0.43
C LEU A 9 -4.85 -12.02 0.76
N THR A 10 -3.82 -12.46 1.48
CA THR A 10 -3.74 -13.84 1.94
C THR A 10 -4.59 -14.08 3.18
N GLY A 11 -4.89 -13.02 3.93
CA GLY A 11 -5.65 -13.12 5.17
C GLY A 11 -4.83 -13.56 6.36
N GLN A 12 -3.53 -13.74 6.21
CA GLN A 12 -2.66 -14.27 7.26
C GLN A 12 -1.72 -13.24 7.85
N ASN A 13 -1.47 -12.16 7.16
CA ASN A 13 -0.49 -11.16 7.56
C ASN A 13 -1.11 -9.78 7.65
N PRO A 14 -0.50 -8.89 8.44
CA PRO A 14 -0.91 -7.48 8.38
C PRO A 14 -0.73 -6.94 6.97
N ALA A 15 -1.62 -6.06 6.56
CA ALA A 15 -1.61 -5.51 5.22
C ALA A 15 -1.79 -4.01 5.24
N LEU A 16 -1.27 -3.36 4.22
CA LEU A 16 -1.45 -1.94 4.00
C LEU A 16 -2.05 -1.78 2.61
N ILE A 17 -3.19 -1.09 2.56
CA ILE A 17 -3.87 -0.84 1.29
C ILE A 17 -3.73 0.64 0.97
N VAL A 18 -3.10 0.94 -0.15
CA VAL A 18 -2.81 2.31 -0.55
C VAL A 18 -3.52 2.62 -1.86
N LEU A 19 -4.42 3.61 -1.81
CA LEU A 19 -5.01 4.16 -3.01
C LEU A 19 -4.14 5.33 -3.46
N HIS A 20 -3.73 5.31 -4.71
CA HIS A 20 -2.82 6.34 -5.19
C HIS A 20 -3.04 6.64 -6.65
N LYS A 21 -2.46 7.76 -7.10
CA LYS A 21 -2.46 8.09 -8.50
C LYS A 21 -1.48 7.16 -9.22
N ASP A 22 -1.89 6.65 -10.37
CA ASP A 22 -1.03 5.78 -11.19
C ASP A 22 -0.01 6.65 -11.92
N ALA A 23 1.06 7.00 -11.23
CA ALA A 23 2.09 7.90 -11.73
C ALA A 23 3.47 7.34 -11.43
N PRO A 24 4.48 7.70 -12.23
CA PRO A 24 5.84 7.25 -11.98
C PRO A 24 6.34 7.68 -10.60
N GLY A 25 7.07 6.80 -9.95
CA GLY A 25 7.70 7.10 -8.67
C GLY A 25 6.83 6.89 -7.45
N THR A 26 5.52 6.72 -7.60
CA THR A 26 4.63 6.53 -6.45
C THR A 26 4.97 5.26 -5.69
N ILE A 27 5.13 4.16 -6.41
CA ILE A 27 5.47 2.87 -5.79
C ILE A 27 6.84 2.95 -5.11
N ALA A 28 7.79 3.59 -5.78
CA ALA A 28 9.14 3.72 -5.22
C ALA A 28 9.13 4.51 -3.92
N ALA A 29 8.34 5.59 -3.84
CA ALA A 29 8.26 6.40 -2.64
C ALA A 29 7.71 5.60 -1.46
N VAL A 30 6.67 4.80 -1.70
CA VAL A 30 6.07 3.97 -0.66
C VAL A 30 7.03 2.89 -0.21
N THR A 31 7.64 2.17 -1.14
CA THR A 31 8.54 1.07 -0.78
C THR A 31 9.82 1.59 -0.11
N GLU A 32 10.26 2.79 -0.46
CA GLU A 32 11.40 3.39 0.21
C GLU A 32 11.09 3.66 1.69
N LEU A 33 9.88 4.17 1.99
CA LEU A 33 9.47 4.35 3.38
C LEU A 33 9.38 3.01 4.11
N MET A 34 8.89 1.97 3.43
CA MET A 34 8.87 0.63 4.02
C MET A 34 10.25 0.19 4.43
N ALA A 35 11.24 0.42 3.57
CA ALA A 35 12.62 0.04 3.86
C ALA A 35 13.17 0.84 5.05
N GLU A 36 12.84 2.13 5.15
CA GLU A 36 13.30 2.96 6.25
C GLU A 36 12.76 2.47 7.60
N TYR A 37 11.57 1.90 7.59
CA TYR A 37 10.93 1.38 8.80
C TYR A 37 11.24 -0.09 9.05
N GLY A 38 12.11 -0.68 8.24
CA GLY A 38 12.49 -2.07 8.41
C GLY A 38 11.38 -3.06 8.11
N VAL A 39 10.42 -2.69 7.29
CA VAL A 39 9.32 -3.56 6.92
C VAL A 39 9.81 -4.63 5.95
N ASN A 40 9.55 -5.89 6.28
CA ASN A 40 9.88 -7.00 5.40
C ASN A 40 8.62 -7.39 4.63
N ILE A 41 8.55 -6.97 3.37
CA ILE A 41 7.38 -7.21 2.53
C ILE A 41 7.35 -8.67 2.10
N CYS A 42 6.26 -9.37 2.42
CA CYS A 42 6.11 -10.78 2.04
C CYS A 42 5.17 -10.96 0.86
N ASN A 43 4.35 -9.96 0.55
CA ASN A 43 3.48 -10.02 -0.62
C ASN A 43 3.18 -8.59 -1.08
N PHE A 44 3.13 -8.42 -2.39
CA PHE A 44 2.87 -7.11 -2.99
C PHE A 44 1.97 -7.32 -4.20
N HIS A 45 0.90 -6.53 -4.28
CA HIS A 45 -0.01 -6.59 -5.40
C HIS A 45 -0.39 -5.18 -5.84
N LEU A 46 -0.40 -4.96 -7.14
CA LEU A 46 -0.79 -3.69 -7.71
C LEU A 46 -1.96 -3.91 -8.67
N ALA A 47 -3.05 -3.20 -8.43
CA ALA A 47 -4.21 -3.23 -9.32
C ALA A 47 -4.42 -1.83 -9.89
N ARG A 48 -4.63 -1.74 -11.18
CA ARG A 48 -4.84 -0.46 -11.89
C ARG A 48 -6.21 -0.47 -12.53
N GLU A 49 -6.91 0.65 -12.39
CA GLU A 49 -8.21 0.79 -13.05
C GLU A 49 -8.03 1.30 -14.47
N THR A 50 -7.33 2.43 -14.62
CA THR A 50 -7.02 2.99 -15.91
C THR A 50 -5.60 3.54 -15.89
N LYS A 51 -4.98 3.53 -17.05
CA LYS A 51 -3.63 4.08 -17.19
C LYS A 51 -3.66 5.57 -16.86
N GLY A 52 -2.82 5.98 -15.92
CA GLY A 52 -2.76 7.37 -15.47
C GLY A 52 -3.85 7.77 -14.51
N GLY A 53 -4.72 6.83 -14.12
CA GLY A 53 -5.81 7.07 -13.19
C GLY A 53 -5.47 6.60 -11.77
N VAL A 54 -6.44 5.95 -11.14
CA VAL A 54 -6.30 5.46 -9.77
C VAL A 54 -5.78 4.03 -9.77
N ALA A 55 -4.90 3.74 -8.82
CA ALA A 55 -4.39 2.39 -8.62
C ALA A 55 -4.48 2.03 -7.15
N VAL A 56 -4.50 0.74 -6.86
CA VAL A 56 -4.48 0.21 -5.50
C VAL A 56 -3.25 -0.64 -5.32
N MET A 57 -2.47 -0.32 -4.30
CA MET A 57 -1.28 -1.07 -3.94
C MET A 57 -1.59 -1.79 -2.64
N THR A 58 -1.42 -3.12 -2.62
CA THR A 58 -1.63 -3.93 -1.43
C THR A 58 -0.29 -4.51 -1.01
N ILE A 59 0.12 -4.20 0.22
CA ILE A 59 1.42 -4.64 0.73
C ILE A 59 1.18 -5.44 1.99
N GLU A 60 1.66 -6.69 2.01
CA GLU A 60 1.59 -7.52 3.19
C GLU A 60 2.99 -7.70 3.76
N SER A 61 3.08 -7.69 5.08
CA SER A 61 4.35 -7.84 5.80
C SER A 61 4.22 -8.97 6.80
N ASP A 62 5.33 -9.59 7.16
CA ASP A 62 5.34 -10.61 8.20
C ASP A 62 5.45 -10.00 9.61
N SER A 63 5.41 -8.68 9.72
CA SER A 63 5.34 -7.99 11.01
C SER A 63 4.35 -6.84 10.93
N HIS A 64 3.92 -6.33 12.08
CA HIS A 64 2.94 -5.25 12.12
C HIS A 64 3.53 -3.94 11.59
N PHE A 65 2.67 -3.16 10.92
CA PHE A 65 3.02 -1.81 10.52
C PHE A 65 2.82 -0.86 11.70
N VAL A 66 3.73 0.10 11.84
CA VAL A 66 3.54 1.12 12.87
C VAL A 66 2.64 2.24 12.34
N PRO A 67 1.80 2.86 13.20
CA PRO A 67 0.91 3.93 12.75
C PRO A 67 1.64 5.11 12.12
N GLU A 68 2.83 5.42 12.56
CA GLU A 68 3.62 6.51 12.02
C GLU A 68 3.93 6.30 10.53
N LEU A 69 4.19 5.06 10.14
CA LEU A 69 4.44 4.73 8.74
C LEU A 69 3.22 5.05 7.88
N ASN A 70 2.04 4.64 8.35
CA ASN A 70 0.80 4.91 7.65
C ASN A 70 0.56 6.42 7.48
N GLU A 71 0.84 7.18 8.53
CA GLU A 71 0.69 8.63 8.46
C GLU A 71 1.64 9.25 7.45
N LYS A 72 2.88 8.77 7.40
CA LYS A 72 3.85 9.30 6.44
C LYS A 72 3.47 8.96 5.01
N ILE A 73 2.94 7.76 4.80
CA ILE A 73 2.48 7.38 3.45
C ILE A 73 1.33 8.30 3.02
N ASN A 74 0.40 8.59 3.92
CA ASN A 74 -0.72 9.47 3.61
C ASN A 74 -0.28 10.90 3.25
N ARG A 75 0.92 11.28 3.63
CA ARG A 75 1.45 12.61 3.32
C ARG A 75 2.24 12.66 2.02
N LEU A 76 2.50 11.53 1.41
CA LEU A 76 3.24 11.49 0.16
C LEU A 76 2.40 12.06 -0.97
N GLU A 77 3.08 12.67 -1.94
CA GLU A 77 2.44 13.16 -3.15
C GLU A 77 1.84 11.98 -3.90
N ASN A 78 0.69 12.19 -4.51
CA ASN A 78 -0.02 11.19 -5.30
C ASN A 78 -0.69 10.08 -4.49
N ILE A 79 -0.71 10.18 -3.18
CA ILE A 79 -1.40 9.21 -2.34
C ILE A 79 -2.77 9.77 -1.97
N TYR A 80 -3.83 9.02 -2.26
CA TYR A 80 -5.19 9.41 -1.89
C TYR A 80 -5.55 8.93 -0.50
N SER A 81 -5.21 7.70 -0.18
CA SER A 81 -5.44 7.16 1.15
C SER A 81 -4.55 5.95 1.40
N SER A 82 -4.30 5.67 2.67
CA SER A 82 -3.53 4.52 3.10
C SER A 82 -4.21 3.96 4.34
N THR A 83 -4.55 2.68 4.32
CA THR A 83 -5.30 2.01 5.39
C THR A 83 -4.54 0.78 5.84
N MET A 84 -4.36 0.65 7.16
CA MET A 84 -3.73 -0.52 7.73
C MET A 84 -4.78 -1.56 8.12
N LEU A 85 -4.49 -2.83 7.78
CA LEU A 85 -5.29 -3.96 8.21
C LEU A 85 -4.39 -4.87 9.01
N GLU A 86 -4.77 -5.14 10.26
CA GLU A 86 -3.93 -5.97 11.13
C GLU A 86 -3.95 -7.42 10.68
N ARG A 87 -5.12 -7.92 10.35
CA ARG A 87 -5.32 -9.26 9.80
C ARG A 87 -6.63 -9.26 9.06
N VAL A 88 -6.70 -10.09 8.07
CA VAL A 88 -7.93 -10.24 7.29
C VAL A 88 -8.54 -11.59 7.53
#